data_f7ae1d7fca801f93eae2a6c8b0d77c33
#
_entry.id   f7ae1d7fca801f93eae2a6c8b0d77c33
#
_cell.length_a   1.000
_cell.length_b   1.000
_cell.length_c   1.000
_cell.angle_alpha   90.00
_cell.angle_beta   90.00
_cell.angle_gamma   90.00
#
_symmetry.space_group_name_H-M   'P 1'
#
loop_
_entity.id
_entity.type
_entity.pdbx_description
1 polymer ?
#
loop_
_entity_poly.entity_id
_entity_poly.type
_entity_poly.pdbx_seq_one_letter_code
_entity_poly.pdbx_strand_id
1 'polypeptide(L)'
;MTNLINKSFTLPCGQVIKNRICKAAMTERIAKGNNLAHQGHVNLYDRWADGDIGILLTGNVQVDHRNLEGPANVVIDSNNYKDQYDALKAWSRAGTKNNTQLWMQISHAGRQTPGE
;
A
#
# COMPACT_ATOMS: atom_id res chain seq x y z
N MET A 1 -21.83 14.51 22.47
CA MET A 1 -20.42 14.74 22.07
C MET A 1 -20.22 14.39 20.62
N THR A 2 -19.61 15.26 19.86
CA THR A 2 -19.28 14.98 18.47
C THR A 2 -18.04 14.10 18.42
N ASN A 3 -18.17 12.89 17.86
CA ASN A 3 -17.01 12.02 17.67
C ASN A 3 -16.16 12.55 16.52
N LEU A 4 -15.04 13.21 16.83
CA LEU A 4 -14.13 13.81 15.85
C LEU A 4 -13.45 12.79 14.96
N ILE A 5 -13.28 11.56 15.41
CA ILE A 5 -12.63 10.47 14.65
C ILE A 5 -13.43 10.16 13.38
N ASN A 6 -14.75 10.19 13.47
CA ASN A 6 -15.63 9.88 12.33
C ASN A 6 -15.92 11.08 11.42
N LYS A 7 -15.40 12.26 11.75
CA LYS A 7 -15.57 13.42 10.88
C LYS A 7 -14.64 13.35 9.69
N SER A 8 -15.22 13.52 8.51
CA SER A 8 -14.44 13.75 7.29
C SER A 8 -13.63 15.04 7.38
N PHE A 9 -12.59 15.12 6.58
CA PHE A 9 -11.88 16.38 6.36
C PHE A 9 -11.36 16.44 4.92
N THR A 10 -11.15 17.66 4.46
CA THR A 10 -10.70 17.91 3.10
C THR A 10 -9.23 18.32 3.11
N LEU A 11 -8.42 17.62 2.33
CA LEU A 11 -7.02 18.00 2.11
C LEU A 11 -6.92 19.28 1.28
N PRO A 12 -5.80 20.02 1.36
CA PRO A 12 -5.59 21.23 0.55
C PRO A 12 -5.77 21.02 -0.95
N CYS A 13 -5.52 19.81 -1.46
CA CYS A 13 -5.73 19.43 -2.87
C CYS A 13 -7.21 19.18 -3.22
N GLY A 14 -8.13 19.29 -2.26
CA GLY A 14 -9.56 19.03 -2.46
C GLY A 14 -10.01 17.59 -2.23
N GLN A 15 -9.09 16.66 -1.99
CA GLN A 15 -9.44 15.27 -1.70
C GLN A 15 -10.10 15.16 -0.33
N VAL A 16 -11.25 14.49 -0.26
CA VAL A 16 -11.98 14.26 0.98
C VAL A 16 -11.57 12.92 1.58
N ILE A 17 -11.18 12.94 2.85
CA ILE A 17 -10.95 11.75 3.66
C ILE A 17 -12.17 11.52 4.53
N LYS A 18 -12.76 10.33 4.47
CA LYS A 18 -14.06 10.05 5.12
C LYS A 18 -14.03 10.09 6.64
N ASN A 19 -12.90 9.80 7.26
CA ASN A 19 -12.70 9.86 8.70
C ASN A 19 -11.23 10.10 9.03
N ARG A 20 -10.88 10.16 10.31
CA ARG A 20 -9.53 10.50 10.78
C ARG A 20 -8.70 9.29 11.22
N ILE A 21 -9.03 8.11 10.72
CA ILE A 21 -8.30 6.87 11.00
C ILE A 21 -7.37 6.57 9.82
N CYS A 22 -6.09 6.39 10.10
CA CYS A 22 -5.08 6.03 9.12
C CYS A 22 -4.35 4.77 9.57
N LYS A 23 -4.32 3.74 8.72
CA LYS A 23 -3.42 2.61 8.91
C LYS A 23 -2.03 3.02 8.41
N ALA A 24 -1.06 3.05 9.30
CA ALA A 24 0.33 3.33 8.95
C ALA A 24 0.91 2.26 8.01
N ALA A 25 2.01 2.60 7.33
CA ALA A 25 2.72 1.65 6.49
C ALA A 25 3.27 0.49 7.33
N MET A 26 2.96 -0.72 6.91
CA MET A 26 3.49 -1.97 7.47
C MET A 26 3.85 -2.89 6.32
N THR A 27 5.12 -3.29 6.26
CA THR A 27 5.61 -4.14 5.19
C THR A 27 5.04 -5.56 5.31
N GLU A 28 4.33 -6.01 4.31
CA GLU A 28 3.60 -7.28 4.31
C GLU A 28 4.53 -8.48 4.11
N ARG A 29 5.60 -8.32 3.31
CA ARG A 29 6.54 -9.38 2.96
C ARG A 29 5.87 -10.64 2.41
N ILE A 30 4.90 -10.46 1.52
CA ILE A 30 4.16 -11.56 0.89
C ILE A 30 4.23 -11.52 -0.64
N ALA A 31 5.09 -10.70 -1.23
CA ALA A 31 5.26 -10.68 -2.69
C ALA A 31 5.66 -12.06 -3.22
N LYS A 32 5.17 -12.41 -4.40
CA LYS A 32 5.51 -13.65 -5.09
C LYS A 32 6.58 -13.43 -6.15
N GLY A 33 7.00 -14.50 -6.82
CA GLY A 33 8.09 -14.53 -7.78
C GLY A 33 8.23 -13.24 -8.60
N ASN A 34 9.43 -12.75 -8.77
CA ASN A 34 9.76 -11.46 -9.36
C ASN A 34 9.19 -10.25 -8.59
N ASN A 35 9.02 -10.37 -7.25
CA ASN A 35 8.56 -9.30 -6.35
C ASN A 35 7.20 -8.71 -6.72
N LEU A 36 6.29 -9.55 -7.22
CA LEU A 36 4.96 -9.14 -7.66
C LEU A 36 3.97 -9.09 -6.50
N ALA A 37 3.15 -8.06 -6.47
CA ALA A 37 1.90 -8.09 -5.70
C ALA A 37 1.00 -9.22 -6.25
N HIS A 38 0.10 -9.73 -5.44
CA HIS A 38 -0.78 -10.81 -5.83
C HIS A 38 -2.08 -10.84 -5.01
N GLN A 39 -2.87 -11.91 -5.16
CA GLN A 39 -4.16 -12.04 -4.49
C GLN A 39 -4.09 -11.89 -2.96
N GLY A 40 -2.96 -12.23 -2.34
CA GLY A 40 -2.76 -12.02 -0.90
C GLY A 40 -2.83 -10.55 -0.49
N HIS A 41 -2.24 -9.66 -1.28
CA HIS A 41 -2.36 -8.20 -1.06
C HIS A 41 -3.80 -7.73 -1.26
N VAL A 42 -4.47 -8.22 -2.31
CA VAL A 42 -5.88 -7.90 -2.58
C VAL A 42 -6.75 -8.29 -1.39
N ASN A 43 -6.64 -9.51 -0.90
CA ASN A 43 -7.44 -10.02 0.21
C ASN A 43 -7.22 -9.22 1.50
N LEU A 44 -5.96 -8.90 1.80
CA LEU A 44 -5.59 -8.16 3.00
C LEU A 44 -6.15 -6.73 2.97
N TYR A 45 -5.96 -6.02 1.86
CA TYR A 45 -6.42 -4.63 1.74
C TYR A 45 -7.92 -4.51 1.56
N ASP A 46 -8.57 -5.49 0.94
CA ASP A 46 -10.02 -5.61 0.91
C ASP A 46 -10.61 -5.67 2.33
N ARG A 47 -10.02 -6.51 3.17
CA ARG A 47 -10.42 -6.67 4.57
C ARG A 47 -10.22 -5.39 5.37
N TRP A 48 -9.10 -4.72 5.20
CA TRP A 48 -8.83 -3.45 5.88
C TRP A 48 -9.76 -2.33 5.41
N ALA A 49 -10.04 -2.24 4.11
CA ALA A 49 -10.97 -1.23 3.58
C ALA A 49 -12.39 -1.42 4.13
N ASP A 50 -12.82 -2.66 4.35
CA ASP A 50 -14.10 -2.96 5.01
C ASP A 50 -14.14 -2.52 6.48
N GLY A 51 -12.99 -2.34 7.11
CA GLY A 51 -12.87 -1.91 8.52
C GLY A 51 -13.11 -0.43 8.78
N ASP A 52 -13.64 0.30 7.81
CA ASP A 52 -13.98 1.73 7.92
C ASP A 52 -12.76 2.64 8.21
N ILE A 53 -11.69 2.43 7.50
CA ILE A 53 -10.45 3.23 7.59
C ILE A 53 -10.48 4.35 6.55
N GLY A 54 -10.12 5.58 6.94
CA GLY A 54 -10.06 6.72 6.03
C GLY A 54 -8.89 6.64 5.06
N ILE A 55 -7.71 6.28 5.55
CA ILE A 55 -6.49 6.14 4.75
C ILE A 55 -5.80 4.81 5.05
N LEU A 56 -5.42 4.09 4.01
CA LEU A 56 -4.52 2.94 4.05
C LEU A 56 -3.19 3.32 3.41
N LEU A 57 -2.09 3.22 4.15
CA LEU A 57 -0.74 3.24 3.55
C LEU A 57 -0.30 1.81 3.25
N THR A 58 0.25 1.58 2.06
CA THR A 58 0.85 0.28 1.75
C THR A 58 2.11 0.08 2.59
N GLY A 59 2.56 -1.15 2.72
CA GLY A 59 3.93 -1.43 3.11
C GLY A 59 4.91 -0.93 2.05
N ASN A 60 6.20 -1.14 2.28
CA ASN A 60 7.26 -0.72 1.36
C ASN A 60 7.02 -1.26 -0.06
N VAL A 61 6.93 -0.37 -1.02
CA VAL A 61 7.02 -0.71 -2.43
C VAL A 61 8.37 -0.22 -2.92
N GLN A 62 9.29 -1.16 -3.14
CA GLN A 62 10.66 -0.85 -3.50
C GLN A 62 10.78 -0.44 -4.97
N VAL A 63 11.72 0.41 -5.29
CA VAL A 63 11.97 0.92 -6.65
C VAL A 63 13.17 0.24 -7.33
N ASP A 64 13.82 -0.69 -6.65
CA ASP A 64 14.99 -1.40 -7.14
C ASP A 64 15.05 -2.82 -6.56
N HIS A 65 14.90 -3.84 -7.42
CA HIS A 65 14.92 -5.25 -7.00
C HIS A 65 16.28 -5.73 -6.46
N ARG A 66 17.36 -4.99 -6.74
CA ARG A 66 18.70 -5.33 -6.28
C ARG A 66 18.96 -4.94 -4.82
N ASN A 67 18.17 -4.03 -4.29
CA ASN A 67 18.37 -3.43 -2.97
C ASN A 67 17.07 -3.48 -2.16
N LEU A 68 16.75 -4.65 -1.64
CA LEU A 68 15.54 -4.86 -0.85
C LEU A 68 15.79 -4.62 0.63
N GLU A 69 14.78 -4.17 1.36
CA GLU A 69 14.77 -4.11 2.82
C GLU A 69 14.70 -5.52 3.42
N GLY A 70 14.05 -6.44 2.73
CA GLY A 70 13.92 -7.83 3.14
C GLY A 70 13.29 -8.70 2.07
N PRO A 71 13.20 -10.02 2.31
CA PRO A 71 12.62 -10.93 1.35
C PRO A 71 11.15 -10.61 1.10
N ALA A 72 10.69 -10.94 -0.11
CA ALA A 72 9.30 -10.79 -0.51
C ALA A 72 8.73 -9.37 -0.38
N ASN A 73 9.57 -8.33 -0.51
CA ASN A 73 9.10 -6.97 -0.75
C ASN A 73 8.44 -6.88 -2.14
N VAL A 74 7.43 -6.04 -2.27
CA VAL A 74 6.91 -5.66 -3.58
C VAL A 74 7.89 -4.69 -4.22
N VAL A 75 8.17 -4.88 -5.51
CA VAL A 75 9.05 -4.00 -6.29
C VAL A 75 8.30 -3.49 -7.52
N ILE A 76 8.52 -2.24 -7.87
CA ILE A 76 8.14 -1.67 -9.17
C ILE A 76 9.38 -1.04 -9.79
N ASP A 77 9.95 -1.71 -10.76
CA ASP A 77 11.10 -1.20 -11.52
C ASP A 77 11.04 -1.62 -13.00
N SER A 78 12.08 -1.30 -13.75
CA SER A 78 12.14 -1.63 -15.18
C SER A 78 12.09 -3.14 -15.47
N ASN A 79 12.41 -3.97 -14.47
CA ASN A 79 12.47 -5.42 -14.61
C ASN A 79 11.06 -6.07 -14.58
N ASN A 80 10.10 -5.49 -13.85
CA ASN A 80 8.81 -6.13 -13.61
C ASN A 80 7.56 -5.25 -13.80
N TYR A 81 7.70 -3.98 -14.20
CA TYR A 81 6.57 -3.05 -14.21
C TYR A 81 5.39 -3.51 -15.08
N LYS A 82 5.65 -4.25 -16.15
CA LYS A 82 4.59 -4.77 -17.03
C LYS A 82 3.75 -5.84 -16.30
N ASP A 83 4.42 -6.75 -15.62
CA ASP A 83 3.76 -7.84 -14.89
C ASP A 83 3.06 -7.32 -13.63
N GLN A 84 3.56 -6.22 -13.05
CA GLN A 84 2.95 -5.58 -11.89
C GLN A 84 1.63 -4.86 -12.22
N TYR A 85 1.41 -4.45 -13.45
CA TYR A 85 0.30 -3.54 -13.78
C TYR A 85 -1.07 -4.08 -13.33
N ASP A 86 -1.40 -5.31 -13.71
CA ASP A 86 -2.69 -5.91 -13.35
C ASP A 86 -2.80 -6.21 -11.85
N ALA A 87 -1.70 -6.64 -11.24
CA ALA A 87 -1.63 -6.89 -9.82
C ALA A 87 -1.86 -5.61 -8.99
N LEU A 88 -1.22 -4.50 -9.39
CA LEU A 88 -1.40 -3.20 -8.75
C LEU A 88 -2.81 -2.66 -8.95
N LYS A 89 -3.39 -2.86 -10.12
CA LYS A 89 -4.77 -2.47 -10.42
C LYS A 89 -5.76 -3.21 -9.52
N ALA A 90 -5.59 -4.51 -9.35
CA ALA A 90 -6.42 -5.31 -8.45
C ALA A 90 -6.24 -4.89 -6.98
N TRP A 91 -5.01 -4.68 -6.55
CA TRP A 91 -4.68 -4.21 -5.21
C TRP A 91 -5.28 -2.82 -4.93
N SER A 92 -5.14 -1.88 -5.87
CA SER A 92 -5.70 -0.53 -5.72
C SER A 92 -7.23 -0.55 -5.61
N ARG A 93 -7.91 -1.39 -6.39
CA ARG A 93 -9.36 -1.55 -6.31
C ARG A 93 -9.80 -2.08 -4.96
N ALA A 94 -9.09 -3.05 -4.41
CA ALA A 94 -9.39 -3.60 -3.09
C ALA A 94 -9.22 -2.55 -1.98
N GLY A 95 -8.09 -1.84 -1.98
CA GLY A 95 -7.76 -0.87 -0.94
C GLY A 95 -8.53 0.45 -1.01
N THR A 96 -9.23 0.72 -2.12
CA THR A 96 -10.05 1.94 -2.28
C THR A 96 -11.55 1.69 -2.12
N LYS A 97 -11.96 0.49 -1.75
CA LYS A 97 -13.35 0.20 -1.42
C LYS A 97 -13.86 1.10 -0.29
N ASN A 98 -15.17 1.27 -0.23
CA ASN A 98 -15.84 1.96 0.87
C ASN A 98 -15.32 3.40 1.08
N ASN A 99 -14.97 4.08 -0.02
CA ASN A 99 -14.40 5.44 -0.01
C ASN A 99 -13.11 5.58 0.82
N THR A 100 -12.37 4.51 0.99
CA THR A 100 -11.06 4.51 1.62
C THR A 100 -10.03 5.07 0.63
N GLN A 101 -9.10 5.89 1.11
CA GLN A 101 -7.92 6.31 0.32
C GLN A 101 -6.82 5.27 0.47
N LEU A 102 -6.25 4.84 -0.64
CA LEU A 102 -5.07 3.98 -0.63
C LEU A 102 -3.87 4.75 -1.16
N TRP A 103 -2.84 4.89 -0.34
CA TRP A 103 -1.59 5.59 -0.69
C TRP A 103 -0.42 4.63 -0.65
N MET A 104 0.37 4.64 -1.71
CA MET A 104 1.55 3.78 -1.81
C MET A 104 2.74 4.42 -1.10
N GLN A 105 3.39 3.68 -0.21
CA GLN A 105 4.69 4.05 0.33
C GLN A 105 5.80 3.61 -0.64
N ILE A 106 6.25 4.52 -1.48
CA ILE A 106 7.38 4.30 -2.39
C ILE A 106 8.68 4.41 -1.60
N SER A 107 9.54 3.42 -1.75
CA SER A 107 10.72 3.28 -0.88
C SER A 107 11.95 2.75 -1.64
N HIS A 108 13.12 3.15 -1.16
CA HIS A 108 14.41 2.53 -1.47
C HIS A 108 15.06 2.10 -0.16
N ALA A 109 15.54 0.87 -0.09
CA ALA A 109 16.08 0.32 1.16
C ALA A 109 17.34 1.06 1.65
N GLY A 110 18.17 1.55 0.73
CA GLY A 110 19.39 2.28 1.08
C GLY A 110 20.25 1.48 2.06
N ARG A 111 20.61 2.08 3.18
CA ARG A 111 21.39 1.43 4.23
C ARG A 111 20.70 0.28 4.95
N GLN A 112 19.39 0.12 4.78
CA GLN A 112 18.61 -0.99 5.36
C GLN A 112 18.71 -2.27 4.52
N THR A 113 19.32 -2.21 3.32
CA THR A 113 19.61 -3.42 2.55
C THR A 113 20.56 -4.29 3.35
N PRO A 114 20.21 -5.56 3.65
CA PRO A 114 21.12 -6.45 4.34
C PRO A 114 22.43 -6.60 3.54
N GLY A 115 23.57 -6.58 4.23
CA GLY A 115 24.85 -6.93 3.62
C GLY A 115 24.88 -8.41 3.21
N GLU A 116 25.73 -8.73 2.23
CA GLU A 116 26.01 -10.11 1.86
C GLU A 116 26.70 -10.87 3.01
#